data_fd8c851a8477fc38510a69db0a85194b
#
_entry.id   fd8c851a8477fc38510a69db0a85194b
#
_cell.length_a   1.000
_cell.length_b   1.000
_cell.length_c   1.000
_cell.angle_alpha   90.00
_cell.angle_beta   90.00
_cell.angle_gamma   90.00
#
_symmetry.space_group_name_H-M   'P 1'
#
loop_
_entity.id
_entity.type
_entity.pdbx_description
1 polymer ?
#
loop_
_entity_poly.entity_id
_entity_poly.type
_entity_poly.pdbx_seq_one_letter_code
_entity_poly.pdbx_strand_id
1 'polypeptide(L)'
;MSYLLLSTVLLALPVWAAEPQRAAGADDKTVPAEVHAPLFRPKASQAGRITERVTAVLPPVPGPVRQIAHRNFIDDEIFGKMRRDGVPHAPLATDLEFLRRVKLDLTGRIPSPLEVRAFVADASPNKRERLITELVGSPEFVDKWAYFFMDILRANGKMGRGYQLFHYALKESLAADRPYDDWVRSVIAASAKSNYVVAAANPIVREHVEGKPGEASDGDDLSKVNQLDTHDELTILHGKIFLGMNLSCISCHDGGGHLEKVNAYLTTKRRLDFFQEAAFLGKTRYIPHVEKSAAVMGHFYVDDGGAGYDTKADSMLRNRRSGGTNAPKFILSDEAARPGVEPREELGRMITAHPQFARATANMFWAKLMGVGLVDPYDEFDLARLDPKNLPAGWDAQPSHPELLEKVGDYFRQNNHSLQKLFKLICNSSAYQLSARFPGEWKETYTRYYSRKFVRMLTAEELHDAIATATSRPGKFVLASKKEDGSPDGGAASSVQMAMQVAVPQPRGELKSFMAAFGESNRGSPPRPPTPSPLQPIMMMRSPVVNDRVLAAKDSRVQRLLDSYADNGKVVDELFLGTLSREPLPAERALAVSALAKSRVEGAQNLQWALLNLVEFLYNF
;
A
#
# COMPACT_ATOMS: atom_id res chain seq x y z
N MET A 1 -38.84 21.01 25.11
CA MET A 1 -38.13 21.41 26.34
C MET A 1 -37.51 20.17 26.95
N SER A 2 -36.28 20.17 27.09
CA SER A 2 -35.31 19.61 28.01
C SER A 2 -34.06 19.17 27.26
N TYR A 3 -33.07 20.05 27.30
CA TYR A 3 -31.70 19.81 26.91
C TYR A 3 -30.97 19.07 28.03
N LEU A 4 -30.35 17.94 27.72
CA LEU A 4 -29.34 17.35 28.60
C LEU A 4 -27.97 17.68 27.99
N LEU A 5 -27.25 18.58 28.64
CA LEU A 5 -25.84 18.89 28.47
C LEU A 5 -25.01 17.73 29.04
N LEU A 6 -24.24 17.04 28.19
CA LEU A 6 -23.11 16.22 28.63
C LEU A 6 -21.82 16.97 28.25
N SER A 7 -21.24 17.60 29.26
CA SER A 7 -19.89 18.16 29.24
C SER A 7 -18.86 17.05 29.30
N THR A 8 -18.18 16.79 28.21
CA THR A 8 -16.94 16.01 28.15
C THR A 8 -15.74 16.94 28.07
N VAL A 9 -14.94 16.89 29.13
CA VAL A 9 -13.67 17.59 29.25
C VAL A 9 -12.69 17.00 28.25
N LEU A 10 -12.29 17.77 27.24
CA LEU A 10 -11.18 17.48 26.34
C LEU A 10 -9.88 17.83 27.06
N LEU A 11 -9.15 16.82 27.50
CA LEU A 11 -7.73 16.94 27.81
C LEU A 11 -6.95 16.87 26.48
N ALA A 12 -6.63 18.01 25.92
CA ALA A 12 -5.67 18.15 24.84
C ALA A 12 -4.26 18.02 25.40
N LEU A 13 -3.61 16.90 25.14
CA LEU A 13 -2.15 16.79 25.29
C LEU A 13 -1.51 17.22 23.97
N PRO A 14 -0.56 18.17 23.99
CA PRO A 14 0.17 18.54 22.78
C PRO A 14 1.13 17.41 22.41
N VAL A 15 0.88 16.74 21.30
CA VAL A 15 1.89 15.89 20.66
C VAL A 15 2.81 16.83 19.89
N TRP A 16 3.85 17.29 20.51
CA TRP A 16 5.01 17.84 19.84
C TRP A 16 5.76 16.67 19.21
N ALA A 17 5.72 16.58 17.89
CA ALA A 17 6.70 15.83 17.14
C ALA A 17 8.02 16.61 17.22
N ALA A 18 8.85 16.29 18.20
CA ALA A 18 10.22 16.77 18.23
C ALA A 18 10.97 16.12 17.07
N GLU A 19 11.46 16.94 16.14
CA GLU A 19 12.54 16.53 15.24
C GLU A 19 13.71 16.03 16.11
N PRO A 20 14.37 14.94 15.73
CA PRO A 20 15.53 14.46 16.49
C PRO A 20 16.66 15.50 16.38
N GLN A 21 16.90 16.24 17.46
CA GLN A 21 18.10 17.06 17.57
C GLN A 21 19.33 16.13 17.54
N ARG A 22 20.26 16.41 16.62
CA ARG A 22 21.58 15.78 16.58
C ARG A 22 22.25 15.88 17.96
N ALA A 23 22.48 14.76 18.61
CA ALA A 23 23.43 14.70 19.71
C ALA A 23 24.83 14.67 19.11
N ALA A 24 25.56 15.75 19.25
CA ALA A 24 26.96 15.81 18.86
C ALA A 24 27.78 14.86 19.75
N GLY A 25 28.47 13.89 19.13
CA GLY A 25 29.61 13.20 19.71
C GLY A 25 29.32 12.20 20.82
N ALA A 26 28.44 11.23 20.59
CA ALA A 26 28.34 10.05 21.44
C ALA A 26 29.00 8.86 20.75
N ASP A 27 29.95 8.23 21.42
CA ASP A 27 30.49 6.92 21.06
C ASP A 27 29.36 5.93 20.86
N ASP A 28 29.50 5.03 19.87
CA ASP A 28 28.53 4.03 19.41
C ASP A 28 27.97 3.11 20.55
N LYS A 29 28.51 3.20 21.75
CA LYS A 29 28.14 2.41 22.93
C LYS A 29 27.05 3.02 23.81
N THR A 30 26.54 4.22 23.52
CA THR A 30 25.68 4.98 24.45
C THR A 30 24.38 5.50 23.87
N VAL A 31 23.83 4.88 22.79
CA VAL A 31 22.46 5.22 22.37
C VAL A 31 21.51 4.65 23.43
N PRO A 32 20.77 5.48 24.20
CA PRO A 32 19.91 4.98 25.25
C PRO A 32 18.89 3.97 24.69
N ALA A 33 18.70 2.84 25.39
CA ALA A 33 17.70 1.82 25.03
C ALA A 33 16.29 2.42 24.85
N GLU A 34 16.04 3.56 25.42
CA GLU A 34 14.81 4.35 25.32
C GLU A 34 14.52 4.86 23.90
N VAL A 35 15.53 5.16 23.09
CA VAL A 35 15.37 5.58 21.69
C VAL A 35 14.78 4.45 20.84
N HIS A 36 15.10 3.20 21.21
CA HIS A 36 14.58 2.02 20.55
C HIS A 36 13.30 1.46 21.19
N ALA A 37 12.83 2.03 22.31
CA ALA A 37 11.62 1.58 22.99
C ALA A 37 10.38 1.41 22.08
N PRO A 38 10.15 2.26 21.05
CA PRO A 38 9.07 2.04 20.07
C PRO A 38 9.25 0.76 19.24
N LEU A 39 10.48 0.29 19.00
CA LEU A 39 10.77 -0.91 18.23
C LEU A 39 10.52 -2.19 19.05
N PHE A 40 10.57 -2.09 20.38
CA PHE A 40 10.31 -3.22 21.29
C PHE A 40 8.83 -3.45 21.56
N ARG A 41 7.95 -2.54 21.15
CA ARG A 41 6.51 -2.75 21.29
C ARG A 41 6.04 -3.71 20.19
N PRO A 42 5.34 -4.81 20.55
CA PRO A 42 4.75 -5.68 19.55
C PRO A 42 3.87 -4.85 18.63
N LYS A 43 4.21 -4.80 17.36
CA LYS A 43 3.37 -4.20 16.32
C LYS A 43 2.25 -5.19 15.99
N ALA A 44 1.41 -5.50 17.00
CA ALA A 44 0.25 -6.35 16.77
C ALA A 44 -0.66 -5.69 15.73
N SER A 45 -1.04 -6.45 14.72
CA SER A 45 -2.04 -6.00 13.77
C SER A 45 -3.32 -5.61 14.52
N GLN A 46 -3.82 -4.42 14.26
CA GLN A 46 -5.11 -3.98 14.79
C GLN A 46 -6.30 -4.53 13.98
N ALA A 47 -6.02 -5.35 12.97
CA ALA A 47 -7.02 -5.82 12.01
C ALA A 47 -8.19 -6.54 12.67
N GLY A 48 -7.92 -7.42 13.64
CA GLY A 48 -8.96 -8.12 14.40
C GLY A 48 -9.92 -7.16 15.11
N ARG A 49 -9.39 -6.21 15.88
CA ARG A 49 -10.17 -5.23 16.65
C ARG A 49 -10.95 -4.26 15.76
N ILE A 50 -10.36 -3.80 14.66
CA ILE A 50 -11.07 -2.94 13.69
C ILE A 50 -12.21 -3.73 13.07
N THR A 51 -11.95 -4.99 12.69
CA THR A 51 -12.96 -5.86 12.09
C THR A 51 -14.14 -6.08 13.04
N GLU A 52 -13.92 -6.34 14.33
CA GLU A 52 -14.99 -6.46 15.32
C GLU A 52 -15.87 -5.21 15.38
N ARG A 53 -15.26 -4.04 15.49
CA ARG A 53 -16.01 -2.77 15.58
C ARG A 53 -16.83 -2.51 14.32
N VAL A 54 -16.28 -2.77 13.15
CA VAL A 54 -16.97 -2.55 11.88
C VAL A 54 -18.08 -3.58 11.69
N THR A 55 -17.82 -4.86 11.93
CA THR A 55 -18.84 -5.91 11.73
C THR A 55 -19.99 -5.84 12.71
N ALA A 56 -19.80 -5.25 13.90
CA ALA A 56 -20.88 -5.03 14.87
C ALA A 56 -22.01 -4.12 14.35
N VAL A 57 -21.72 -3.25 13.38
CA VAL A 57 -22.72 -2.33 12.79
C VAL A 57 -23.15 -2.74 11.37
N LEU A 58 -22.58 -3.80 10.81
CA LEU A 58 -22.99 -4.32 9.51
C LEU A 58 -24.25 -5.19 9.62
N PRO A 59 -25.08 -5.25 8.58
CA PRO A 59 -26.24 -6.16 8.54
C PRO A 59 -25.80 -7.61 8.82
N PRO A 60 -26.61 -8.39 9.56
CA PRO A 60 -26.27 -9.79 9.85
C PRO A 60 -26.25 -10.64 8.58
N VAL A 61 -25.37 -11.65 8.53
CA VAL A 61 -25.37 -12.65 7.46
C VAL A 61 -26.27 -13.81 7.86
N PRO A 62 -27.30 -14.12 7.06
CA PRO A 62 -28.15 -15.27 7.34
C PRO A 62 -27.44 -16.61 7.06
N GLY A 63 -27.62 -17.57 7.95
CA GLY A 63 -27.34 -18.97 7.69
C GLY A 63 -26.27 -19.61 8.59
N PRO A 64 -26.28 -20.95 8.66
CA PRO A 64 -25.33 -21.70 9.45
C PRO A 64 -23.94 -21.73 8.77
N VAL A 65 -22.90 -21.85 9.59
CA VAL A 65 -21.54 -22.13 9.10
C VAL A 65 -21.53 -23.54 8.52
N ARG A 66 -21.33 -23.64 7.20
CA ARG A 66 -21.23 -24.93 6.50
C ARG A 66 -19.76 -25.29 6.32
N GLN A 67 -19.49 -26.59 6.15
CA GLN A 67 -18.18 -27.05 5.74
C GLN A 67 -17.79 -26.38 4.42
N ILE A 68 -16.59 -25.78 4.38
CA ILE A 68 -16.10 -25.03 3.23
C ILE A 68 -15.23 -25.95 2.37
N ALA A 69 -15.51 -25.97 1.07
CA ALA A 69 -14.70 -26.70 0.11
C ALA A 69 -13.34 -26.00 -0.08
N HIS A 70 -12.27 -26.78 -0.05
CA HIS A 70 -10.93 -26.29 -0.38
C HIS A 70 -10.82 -26.13 -1.90
N ARG A 71 -10.30 -25.02 -2.35
CA ARG A 71 -10.14 -24.68 -3.76
C ARG A 71 -8.69 -24.80 -4.24
N ASN A 72 -7.74 -24.54 -3.35
CA ASN A 72 -6.33 -24.68 -3.63
C ASN A 72 -5.53 -24.93 -2.33
N PHE A 73 -4.22 -25.09 -2.45
CA PHE A 73 -3.34 -25.41 -1.31
C PHE A 73 -3.35 -24.38 -0.18
N ILE A 74 -3.77 -23.12 -0.45
CA ILE A 74 -3.93 -22.10 0.62
C ILE A 74 -4.97 -22.57 1.63
N ASP A 75 -6.08 -23.12 1.13
CA ASP A 75 -7.17 -23.61 1.97
C ASP A 75 -6.75 -24.84 2.79
N ASP A 76 -5.94 -25.73 2.19
CA ASP A 76 -5.42 -26.91 2.89
C ASP A 76 -4.58 -26.49 4.11
N GLU A 77 -3.72 -25.50 3.95
CA GLU A 77 -2.87 -24.99 5.03
C GLU A 77 -3.69 -24.25 6.10
N ILE A 78 -4.53 -23.30 5.68
CA ILE A 78 -5.28 -22.43 6.59
C ILE A 78 -6.33 -23.22 7.36
N PHE A 79 -7.23 -23.94 6.68
CA PHE A 79 -8.27 -24.71 7.35
C PHE A 79 -7.69 -25.96 8.02
N GLY A 80 -6.61 -26.54 7.49
CA GLY A 80 -5.87 -27.61 8.12
C GLY A 80 -5.33 -27.23 9.49
N LYS A 81 -4.72 -26.04 9.60
CA LYS A 81 -4.23 -25.50 10.88
C LYS A 81 -5.38 -25.17 11.83
N MET A 82 -6.44 -24.50 11.35
CA MET A 82 -7.63 -24.22 12.18
C MET A 82 -8.21 -25.50 12.79
N ARG A 83 -8.31 -26.56 11.98
CA ARG A 83 -8.85 -27.85 12.43
C ARG A 83 -7.97 -28.52 13.50
N ARG A 84 -6.66 -28.51 13.31
CA ARG A 84 -5.71 -29.06 14.31
C ARG A 84 -5.78 -28.33 15.64
N ASP A 85 -5.93 -27.01 15.59
CA ASP A 85 -5.86 -26.15 16.77
C ASP A 85 -7.27 -25.83 17.34
N GLY A 86 -8.35 -26.41 16.79
CA GLY A 86 -9.72 -26.23 17.26
C GLY A 86 -10.26 -24.81 17.08
N VAL A 87 -9.76 -24.07 16.09
CA VAL A 87 -10.17 -22.68 15.81
C VAL A 87 -11.35 -22.68 14.83
N PRO A 88 -12.48 -22.07 15.17
CA PRO A 88 -13.62 -21.94 14.25
C PRO A 88 -13.33 -20.90 13.16
N HIS A 89 -14.09 -20.96 12.06
CA HIS A 89 -13.99 -20.00 10.96
C HIS A 89 -15.33 -19.32 10.65
N ALA A 90 -15.29 -18.17 10.00
CA ALA A 90 -16.46 -17.49 9.46
C ALA A 90 -17.09 -18.29 8.31
N PRO A 91 -18.37 -18.10 7.98
CA PRO A 91 -18.95 -18.63 6.75
C PRO A 91 -18.32 -17.97 5.52
N LEU A 92 -18.59 -18.51 4.33
CA LEU A 92 -18.26 -17.80 3.08
C LEU A 92 -19.06 -16.49 3.00
N ALA A 93 -18.44 -15.47 2.44
CA ALA A 93 -19.09 -14.21 2.10
C ALA A 93 -20.28 -14.45 1.16
N THR A 94 -21.33 -13.66 1.31
CA THR A 94 -22.41 -13.61 0.31
C THR A 94 -21.87 -13.13 -1.03
N ASP A 95 -22.63 -13.36 -2.10
CA ASP A 95 -22.21 -12.90 -3.43
C ASP A 95 -22.05 -11.37 -3.51
N LEU A 96 -22.88 -10.63 -2.81
CA LEU A 96 -22.81 -9.17 -2.74
C LEU A 96 -21.56 -8.70 -1.98
N GLU A 97 -21.29 -9.29 -0.83
CA GLU A 97 -20.09 -9.04 -0.03
C GLU A 97 -18.82 -9.38 -0.84
N PHE A 98 -18.81 -10.54 -1.49
CA PHE A 98 -17.69 -10.97 -2.33
C PHE A 98 -17.46 -10.04 -3.52
N LEU A 99 -18.52 -9.71 -4.28
CA LEU A 99 -18.42 -8.83 -5.45
C LEU A 99 -17.82 -7.47 -5.08
N ARG A 100 -18.37 -6.81 -4.02
CA ARG A 100 -17.86 -5.51 -3.55
C ARG A 100 -16.41 -5.62 -3.13
N ARG A 101 -16.07 -6.63 -2.34
CA ARG A 101 -14.71 -6.88 -1.84
C ARG A 101 -13.71 -7.05 -2.98
N VAL A 102 -13.97 -7.99 -3.88
CA VAL A 102 -13.00 -8.35 -4.92
C VAL A 102 -12.79 -7.21 -5.92
N LYS A 103 -13.83 -6.43 -6.24
CA LYS A 103 -13.69 -5.23 -7.05
C LYS A 103 -12.85 -4.18 -6.35
N LEU A 104 -13.11 -3.88 -5.09
CA LEU A 104 -12.29 -2.95 -4.31
C LEU A 104 -10.85 -3.44 -4.14
N ASP A 105 -10.65 -4.73 -3.86
CA ASP A 105 -9.30 -5.28 -3.67
C ASP A 105 -8.49 -5.33 -4.98
N LEU A 106 -9.10 -5.67 -6.09
CA LEU A 106 -8.38 -5.80 -7.37
C LEU A 106 -8.33 -4.49 -8.15
N THR A 107 -9.38 -3.67 -8.12
CA THR A 107 -9.51 -2.48 -8.99
C THR A 107 -9.67 -1.15 -8.25
N GLY A 108 -9.86 -1.18 -6.93
CA GLY A 108 -10.16 0.02 -6.15
C GLY A 108 -11.52 0.66 -6.45
N ARG A 109 -12.41 -0.05 -7.16
CA ARG A 109 -13.72 0.45 -7.56
C ARG A 109 -14.84 -0.30 -6.85
N ILE A 110 -15.93 0.39 -6.52
CA ILE A 110 -17.17 -0.27 -6.14
C ILE A 110 -17.91 -0.75 -7.39
N PRO A 111 -18.70 -1.85 -7.31
CA PRO A 111 -19.51 -2.29 -8.44
C PRO A 111 -20.65 -1.32 -8.74
N SER A 112 -21.01 -1.22 -10.02
CA SER A 112 -22.21 -0.54 -10.47
C SER A 112 -23.47 -1.37 -10.18
N PRO A 113 -24.68 -0.77 -10.13
CA PRO A 113 -25.92 -1.53 -9.96
C PRO A 113 -26.14 -2.61 -11.04
N LEU A 114 -25.68 -2.36 -12.27
CA LEU A 114 -25.77 -3.33 -13.36
C LEU A 114 -24.89 -4.56 -13.09
N GLU A 115 -23.65 -4.34 -12.67
CA GLU A 115 -22.74 -5.43 -12.31
C GLU A 115 -23.26 -6.23 -11.12
N VAL A 116 -23.82 -5.55 -10.10
CA VAL A 116 -24.43 -6.22 -8.95
C VAL A 116 -25.54 -7.16 -9.41
N ARG A 117 -26.50 -6.68 -10.21
CA ARG A 117 -27.61 -7.51 -10.70
C ARG A 117 -27.13 -8.66 -11.58
N ALA A 118 -26.22 -8.39 -12.51
CA ALA A 118 -25.68 -9.41 -13.39
C ALA A 118 -24.99 -10.53 -12.60
N PHE A 119 -24.18 -10.17 -11.59
CA PHE A 119 -23.48 -11.13 -10.78
C PHE A 119 -24.41 -11.98 -9.89
N VAL A 120 -25.44 -11.35 -9.31
CA VAL A 120 -26.44 -12.06 -8.49
C VAL A 120 -27.30 -12.99 -9.34
N ALA A 121 -27.70 -12.55 -10.54
CA ALA A 121 -28.50 -13.35 -11.45
C ALA A 121 -27.75 -14.52 -12.10
N ASP A 122 -26.42 -14.49 -12.10
CA ASP A 122 -25.60 -15.58 -12.61
C ASP A 122 -25.61 -16.77 -11.65
N ALA A 123 -26.22 -17.87 -12.09
CA ALA A 123 -26.30 -19.12 -11.33
C ALA A 123 -25.09 -20.05 -11.54
N SER A 124 -24.08 -19.65 -12.32
CA SER A 124 -22.93 -20.48 -12.63
C SER A 124 -22.07 -20.75 -11.38
N PRO A 125 -21.65 -21.99 -11.12
CA PRO A 125 -20.88 -22.35 -9.92
C PRO A 125 -19.49 -21.71 -9.90
N ASN A 126 -18.94 -21.34 -11.06
CA ASN A 126 -17.63 -20.71 -11.22
C ASN A 126 -17.68 -19.20 -11.43
N LYS A 127 -18.81 -18.52 -11.17
CA LYS A 127 -18.97 -17.07 -11.41
C LYS A 127 -17.93 -16.22 -10.67
N ARG A 128 -17.52 -16.62 -9.46
CA ARG A 128 -16.50 -15.92 -8.67
C ARG A 128 -15.12 -16.01 -9.31
N GLU A 129 -14.75 -17.19 -9.79
CA GLU A 129 -13.48 -17.42 -10.49
C GLU A 129 -13.40 -16.65 -11.81
N ARG A 130 -14.51 -16.64 -12.58
CA ARG A 130 -14.59 -15.85 -13.81
C ARG A 130 -14.43 -14.36 -13.51
N LEU A 131 -15.14 -13.84 -12.51
CA LEU A 131 -15.02 -12.45 -12.11
C LEU A 131 -13.58 -12.09 -11.72
N ILE A 132 -12.91 -12.91 -10.92
CA ILE A 132 -11.50 -12.71 -10.57
C ILE A 132 -10.64 -12.67 -11.84
N THR A 133 -10.89 -13.57 -12.78
CA THR A 133 -10.13 -13.67 -14.03
C THR A 133 -10.31 -12.44 -14.91
N GLU A 134 -11.54 -11.89 -14.97
CA GLU A 134 -11.88 -10.67 -15.69
C GLU A 134 -11.27 -9.41 -15.06
N LEU A 135 -11.26 -9.34 -13.75
CA LEU A 135 -10.73 -8.17 -13.03
C LEU A 135 -9.21 -8.10 -13.04
N VAL A 136 -8.52 -9.25 -12.92
CA VAL A 136 -7.06 -9.29 -12.92
C VAL A 136 -6.52 -9.01 -14.32
N GLY A 137 -5.76 -7.94 -14.45
CA GLY A 137 -5.22 -7.44 -15.73
C GLY A 137 -6.13 -6.44 -16.43
N SER A 138 -7.35 -6.15 -15.89
CA SER A 138 -8.22 -5.10 -16.42
C SER A 138 -7.56 -3.71 -16.33
N PRO A 139 -8.01 -2.71 -17.10
CA PRO A 139 -7.49 -1.35 -17.00
C PRO A 139 -7.54 -0.77 -15.58
N GLU A 140 -8.60 -1.04 -14.84
CA GLU A 140 -8.77 -0.59 -13.45
C GLU A 140 -7.83 -1.31 -12.48
N PHE A 141 -7.54 -2.59 -12.70
CA PHE A 141 -6.51 -3.33 -11.98
C PHE A 141 -5.14 -2.68 -12.22
N VAL A 142 -4.82 -2.39 -13.47
CA VAL A 142 -3.57 -1.74 -13.86
C VAL A 142 -3.44 -0.36 -13.22
N ASP A 143 -4.50 0.45 -13.24
CA ASP A 143 -4.54 1.76 -12.59
C ASP A 143 -4.22 1.66 -11.09
N LYS A 144 -4.92 0.78 -10.37
CA LYS A 144 -4.74 0.60 -8.93
C LYS A 144 -3.35 0.13 -8.56
N TRP A 145 -2.84 -0.90 -9.25
CA TRP A 145 -1.57 -1.51 -8.86
C TRP A 145 -0.37 -0.71 -9.35
N ALA A 146 -0.49 0.04 -10.47
CA ALA A 146 0.50 1.05 -10.82
C ALA A 146 0.54 2.16 -9.76
N TYR A 147 -0.62 2.65 -9.29
CA TYR A 147 -0.69 3.62 -8.20
C TYR A 147 -0.02 3.10 -6.92
N PHE A 148 -0.27 1.84 -6.56
CA PHE A 148 0.37 1.18 -5.42
C PHE A 148 1.91 1.16 -5.55
N PHE A 149 2.46 0.79 -6.71
CA PHE A 149 3.91 0.81 -6.92
C PHE A 149 4.48 2.23 -6.88
N MET A 150 3.77 3.21 -7.45
CA MET A 150 4.16 4.62 -7.32
C MET A 150 4.22 5.07 -5.87
N ASP A 151 3.33 4.55 -5.02
CA ASP A 151 3.27 4.90 -3.60
C ASP A 151 4.40 4.26 -2.79
N ILE A 152 4.62 2.94 -2.91
CA ILE A 152 5.70 2.26 -2.17
C ILE A 152 7.10 2.69 -2.61
N LEU A 153 7.28 3.09 -3.88
CA LEU A 153 8.51 3.67 -4.41
C LEU A 153 8.58 5.19 -4.21
N ARG A 154 7.64 5.75 -3.47
CA ARG A 154 7.57 7.16 -3.11
C ARG A 154 7.67 8.13 -4.31
N ALA A 155 7.21 7.71 -5.49
CA ALA A 155 7.34 8.45 -6.74
C ALA A 155 6.62 9.80 -6.68
N ASN A 156 7.38 10.89 -6.77
CA ASN A 156 6.88 12.27 -6.66
C ASN A 156 7.67 13.26 -7.52
N GLY A 157 7.47 14.54 -7.29
CA GLY A 157 8.10 15.64 -8.03
C GLY A 157 9.63 15.68 -8.03
N LYS A 158 10.32 14.98 -7.11
CA LYS A 158 11.79 14.85 -7.16
C LYS A 158 12.29 14.19 -8.45
N MET A 159 11.46 13.37 -9.08
CA MET A 159 11.78 12.74 -10.38
C MET A 159 11.62 13.71 -11.57
N GLY A 160 11.23 14.96 -11.34
CA GLY A 160 10.82 15.85 -12.42
C GLY A 160 9.67 15.25 -13.22
N ARG A 161 9.68 15.36 -14.54
CA ARG A 161 8.67 14.70 -15.42
C ARG A 161 8.82 13.18 -15.48
N GLY A 162 9.93 12.64 -15.05
CA GLY A 162 10.22 11.21 -15.05
C GLY A 162 9.18 10.38 -14.30
N TYR A 163 8.49 10.95 -13.29
CA TYR A 163 7.45 10.22 -12.58
C TYR A 163 6.26 9.82 -13.48
N GLN A 164 5.93 10.62 -14.50
CA GLN A 164 4.87 10.27 -15.46
C GLN A 164 5.32 9.13 -16.38
N LEU A 165 6.53 9.22 -16.91
CA LEU A 165 7.10 8.15 -17.72
C LEU A 165 7.17 6.83 -16.93
N PHE A 166 7.60 6.91 -15.67
CA PHE A 166 7.67 5.74 -14.79
C PHE A 166 6.28 5.13 -14.55
N HIS A 167 5.26 5.95 -14.33
CA HIS A 167 3.88 5.49 -14.19
C HIS A 167 3.37 4.76 -15.44
N TYR A 168 3.62 5.31 -16.63
CA TYR A 168 3.24 4.65 -17.89
C TYR A 168 3.94 3.30 -18.05
N ALA A 169 5.25 3.24 -17.80
CA ALA A 169 6.00 1.99 -17.89
C ALA A 169 5.55 0.93 -16.87
N LEU A 170 5.14 1.36 -15.66
CA LEU A 170 4.50 0.48 -14.68
C LEU A 170 3.18 -0.09 -15.21
N LYS A 171 2.34 0.76 -15.79
CA LYS A 171 1.05 0.33 -16.36
C LYS A 171 1.25 -0.67 -17.50
N GLU A 172 2.16 -0.42 -18.40
CA GLU A 172 2.52 -1.34 -19.49
C GLU A 172 3.03 -2.69 -18.94
N SER A 173 3.92 -2.65 -17.94
CA SER A 173 4.46 -3.85 -17.31
C SER A 173 3.38 -4.69 -16.62
N LEU A 174 2.46 -4.05 -15.91
CA LEU A 174 1.35 -4.72 -15.21
C LEU A 174 0.30 -5.28 -16.19
N ALA A 175 -0.01 -4.54 -17.27
CA ALA A 175 -0.93 -4.99 -18.30
C ALA A 175 -0.39 -6.20 -19.06
N ALA A 176 0.91 -6.21 -19.36
CA ALA A 176 1.60 -7.30 -20.03
C ALA A 176 1.95 -8.48 -19.11
N ASP A 177 1.64 -8.40 -17.80
CA ASP A 177 2.09 -9.37 -16.78
C ASP A 177 3.60 -9.67 -16.88
N ARG A 178 4.41 -8.60 -17.08
CA ARG A 178 5.86 -8.73 -17.16
C ARG A 178 6.38 -9.43 -15.91
N PRO A 179 7.30 -10.43 -16.04
CA PRO A 179 7.89 -11.09 -14.89
C PRO A 179 8.43 -10.07 -13.88
N TYR A 180 7.96 -10.16 -12.63
CA TYR A 180 8.26 -9.16 -11.62
C TYR A 180 9.76 -9.09 -11.29
N ASP A 181 10.46 -10.22 -11.30
CA ASP A 181 11.90 -10.29 -11.12
C ASP A 181 12.66 -9.58 -12.24
N ASP A 182 12.20 -9.70 -13.49
CA ASP A 182 12.78 -9.00 -14.63
C ASP A 182 12.57 -7.47 -14.52
N TRP A 183 11.37 -7.06 -14.11
CA TRP A 183 11.09 -5.66 -13.84
C TRP A 183 11.99 -5.11 -12.72
N VAL A 184 12.14 -5.83 -11.60
CA VAL A 184 13.00 -5.43 -10.46
C VAL A 184 14.46 -5.30 -10.89
N ARG A 185 15.00 -6.27 -11.64
CA ARG A 185 16.36 -6.18 -12.20
C ARG A 185 16.53 -4.93 -13.06
N SER A 186 15.54 -4.62 -13.90
CA SER A 186 15.60 -3.43 -14.75
C SER A 186 15.62 -2.12 -13.97
N VAL A 187 14.96 -2.06 -12.80
CA VAL A 187 14.94 -0.87 -11.93
C VAL A 187 16.26 -0.72 -11.17
N ILE A 188 16.81 -1.82 -10.62
CA ILE A 188 18.06 -1.78 -9.86
C ILE A 188 19.25 -1.42 -10.74
N ALA A 189 19.31 -1.99 -11.94
CA ALA A 189 20.44 -1.81 -12.87
C ALA A 189 20.29 -0.63 -13.84
N ALA A 190 19.24 0.19 -13.71
CA ALA A 190 18.96 1.23 -14.68
C ALA A 190 20.06 2.28 -14.81
N SER A 191 20.50 2.53 -16.04
CA SER A 191 21.37 3.65 -16.42
C SER A 191 20.70 4.49 -17.51
N ALA A 192 20.88 5.80 -17.47
CA ALA A 192 20.20 6.70 -18.40
C ALA A 192 20.96 8.02 -18.60
N LYS A 193 21.03 8.49 -19.83
CA LYS A 193 21.42 9.88 -20.13
C LYS A 193 20.34 10.88 -19.72
N SER A 194 19.12 10.42 -19.51
CA SER A 194 18.02 11.21 -18.94
C SER A 194 16.98 10.28 -18.34
N ASN A 195 16.55 10.57 -17.11
CA ASN A 195 15.43 9.89 -16.46
C ASN A 195 14.06 10.20 -17.13
N TYR A 196 14.05 11.14 -18.09
CA TYR A 196 12.88 11.43 -18.93
C TYR A 196 12.77 10.50 -20.15
N VAL A 197 13.78 9.67 -20.39
CA VAL A 197 13.82 8.72 -21.52
C VAL A 197 13.80 7.28 -21.01
N VAL A 198 14.47 7.00 -19.90
CA VAL A 198 14.52 5.66 -19.30
C VAL A 198 13.70 5.62 -18.01
N ALA A 199 12.52 5.06 -18.10
CA ALA A 199 11.57 5.00 -17.00
C ALA A 199 12.16 4.35 -15.74
N ALA A 200 12.88 3.25 -15.90
CA ALA A 200 13.45 2.46 -14.81
C ALA A 200 14.51 3.20 -13.96
N ALA A 201 15.08 4.30 -14.45
CA ALA A 201 16.04 5.12 -13.69
C ALA A 201 15.37 6.02 -12.64
N ASN A 202 14.05 6.21 -12.71
CA ASN A 202 13.35 7.15 -11.84
C ASN A 202 13.36 6.77 -10.35
N PRO A 203 13.25 5.51 -9.92
CA PRO A 203 13.40 5.15 -8.52
C PRO A 203 14.76 5.54 -7.93
N ILE A 204 15.85 5.43 -8.71
CA ILE A 204 17.19 5.88 -8.29
C ILE A 204 17.19 7.40 -8.09
N VAL A 205 16.66 8.15 -9.05
CA VAL A 205 16.54 9.62 -8.96
C VAL A 205 15.67 10.04 -7.78
N ARG A 206 14.61 9.28 -7.46
CA ARG A 206 13.71 9.59 -6.34
C ARG A 206 14.41 9.60 -5.00
N GLU A 207 15.32 8.69 -4.79
CA GLU A 207 16.01 8.50 -3.51
C GLU A 207 17.24 9.40 -3.34
N HIS A 208 17.60 10.21 -4.35
CA HIS A 208 18.76 11.08 -4.21
C HIS A 208 18.64 12.04 -3.02
N VAL A 209 19.74 12.19 -2.31
CA VAL A 209 19.87 13.05 -1.14
C VAL A 209 20.53 14.36 -1.56
N GLU A 210 19.96 15.48 -1.16
CA GLU A 210 20.52 16.81 -1.33
C GLU A 210 20.66 17.47 0.03
N GLY A 211 21.89 17.61 0.51
CA GLY A 211 22.20 18.38 1.70
C GLY A 211 22.50 19.83 1.35
N LYS A 212 22.39 20.69 2.35
CA LYS A 212 22.74 22.09 2.25
C LYS A 212 24.18 22.32 2.72
N PRO A 213 24.86 23.36 2.20
CA PRO A 213 26.16 23.76 2.73
C PRO A 213 26.09 23.96 4.26
N GLY A 214 27.04 23.38 4.99
CA GLY A 214 27.08 23.40 6.45
C GLY A 214 26.35 22.25 7.15
N GLU A 215 25.64 21.39 6.44
CA GLU A 215 25.04 20.17 7.01
C GLU A 215 26.03 18.99 7.07
N ALA A 216 27.06 18.97 6.24
CA ALA A 216 28.18 18.03 6.35
C ALA A 216 29.24 18.51 7.36
N SER A 217 30.04 17.59 7.89
CA SER A 217 31.15 17.94 8.77
C SER A 217 32.18 18.80 8.04
N ASP A 218 32.85 19.70 8.76
CA ASP A 218 33.91 20.55 8.19
C ASP A 218 34.99 19.70 7.52
N GLY A 219 35.22 19.98 6.22
CA GLY A 219 36.23 19.31 5.41
C GLY A 219 35.73 18.15 4.53
N ASP A 220 34.48 17.71 4.66
CA ASP A 220 33.92 16.70 3.78
C ASP A 220 33.31 17.31 2.50
N ASP A 221 33.54 16.63 1.36
CA ASP A 221 32.89 16.99 0.09
C ASP A 221 31.40 16.66 0.14
N LEU A 222 30.56 17.69 0.22
CA LEU A 222 29.12 17.58 0.29
C LEU A 222 28.55 16.75 -0.89
N SER A 223 29.12 16.85 -2.09
CA SER A 223 28.68 16.07 -3.25
C SER A 223 28.90 14.58 -3.01
N LYS A 224 30.06 14.20 -2.44
CA LYS A 224 30.36 12.81 -2.08
C LYS A 224 29.48 12.31 -0.96
N VAL A 225 29.21 13.11 0.07
CA VAL A 225 28.30 12.77 1.17
C VAL A 225 26.89 12.53 0.64
N ASN A 226 26.37 13.41 -0.21
CA ASN A 226 25.06 13.26 -0.87
C ASN A 226 24.94 11.97 -1.66
N GLN A 227 25.98 11.62 -2.44
CA GLN A 227 25.96 10.39 -3.21
C GLN A 227 25.96 9.14 -2.32
N LEU A 228 26.80 9.10 -1.29
CA LEU A 228 26.85 7.96 -0.37
C LEU A 228 25.55 7.82 0.45
N ASP A 229 24.96 8.92 0.91
CA ASP A 229 23.67 8.88 1.58
C ASP A 229 22.55 8.41 0.63
N THR A 230 22.64 8.75 -0.67
CA THR A 230 21.73 8.21 -1.69
C THR A 230 21.88 6.69 -1.85
N HIS A 231 23.11 6.18 -1.86
CA HIS A 231 23.36 4.72 -1.93
C HIS A 231 22.79 4.00 -0.70
N ASP A 232 22.90 4.60 0.50
CA ASP A 232 22.33 4.06 1.72
C ASP A 232 20.79 4.03 1.66
N GLU A 233 20.15 5.11 1.21
CA GLU A 233 18.69 5.18 1.05
C GLU A 233 18.18 4.13 0.05
N LEU A 234 18.87 3.97 -1.09
CA LEU A 234 18.54 2.94 -2.08
C LEU A 234 18.71 1.52 -1.51
N THR A 235 19.77 1.29 -0.73
CA THR A 235 20.01 -0.01 -0.07
C THR A 235 18.88 -0.35 0.88
N ILE A 236 18.44 0.61 1.70
CA ILE A 236 17.31 0.45 2.62
C ILE A 236 16.01 0.22 1.84
N LEU A 237 15.78 0.98 0.76
CA LEU A 237 14.60 0.83 -0.08
C LEU A 237 14.54 -0.58 -0.71
N HIS A 238 15.64 -1.05 -1.29
CA HIS A 238 15.72 -2.37 -1.92
C HIS A 238 15.50 -3.49 -0.89
N GLY A 239 16.15 -3.39 0.29
CA GLY A 239 15.93 -4.32 1.39
C GLY A 239 14.46 -4.38 1.79
N LYS A 240 13.84 -3.23 1.96
CA LYS A 240 12.46 -3.13 2.44
C LYS A 240 11.43 -3.62 1.42
N ILE A 241 11.53 -3.19 0.16
CA ILE A 241 10.52 -3.49 -0.87
C ILE A 241 10.72 -4.87 -1.48
N PHE A 242 11.97 -5.25 -1.78
CA PHE A 242 12.25 -6.48 -2.53
C PHE A 242 12.58 -7.67 -1.64
N LEU A 243 13.12 -7.43 -0.43
CA LEU A 243 13.46 -8.50 0.52
C LEU A 243 12.58 -8.51 1.77
N GLY A 244 11.70 -7.50 1.93
CA GLY A 244 10.84 -7.36 3.10
C GLY A 244 11.63 -7.11 4.39
N MET A 245 12.84 -6.56 4.31
CA MET A 245 13.75 -6.40 5.42
C MET A 245 14.07 -4.93 5.66
N ASN A 246 13.91 -4.48 6.90
CA ASN A 246 14.25 -3.12 7.28
C ASN A 246 15.72 -3.02 7.71
N LEU A 247 16.59 -2.61 6.79
CA LEU A 247 18.02 -2.48 7.03
C LEU A 247 18.41 -1.15 7.71
N SER A 248 17.45 -0.27 8.02
CA SER A 248 17.75 1.06 8.58
C SER A 248 18.56 1.00 9.88
N CYS A 249 18.31 0.02 10.76
CA CYS A 249 19.02 -0.08 12.04
C CYS A 249 20.51 -0.33 11.84
N ILE A 250 20.85 -1.32 10.99
CA ILE A 250 22.25 -1.68 10.73
C ILE A 250 22.98 -0.69 9.82
N SER A 251 22.28 0.29 9.27
CA SER A 251 22.92 1.41 8.57
C SER A 251 23.59 2.41 9.52
N CYS A 252 23.17 2.43 10.80
CA CYS A 252 23.67 3.36 11.81
C CYS A 252 24.66 2.71 12.79
N HIS A 253 24.46 1.43 13.15
CA HIS A 253 25.25 0.70 14.13
C HIS A 253 25.22 -0.81 13.86
N ASP A 254 26.04 -1.57 14.56
CA ASP A 254 25.98 -3.04 14.54
C ASP A 254 24.65 -3.53 15.13
N GLY A 255 24.17 -4.67 14.65
CA GLY A 255 22.95 -5.31 15.16
C GLY A 255 23.11 -5.85 16.57
N GLY A 256 24.29 -6.42 16.87
CA GLY A 256 24.64 -6.93 18.20
C GLY A 256 24.68 -5.81 19.25
N GLY A 257 24.07 -6.04 20.42
CA GLY A 257 23.93 -5.05 21.48
C GLY A 257 22.70 -4.14 21.35
N HIS A 258 21.96 -4.22 20.22
CA HIS A 258 20.82 -3.33 19.94
C HIS A 258 19.55 -4.03 19.47
N LEU A 259 19.67 -5.15 18.73
CA LEU A 259 18.52 -5.76 18.04
C LEU A 259 18.09 -7.12 18.62
N GLU A 260 18.65 -7.56 19.74
CA GLU A 260 18.42 -8.88 20.36
C GLU A 260 16.95 -9.17 20.68
N LYS A 261 16.13 -8.12 20.83
CA LYS A 261 14.69 -8.23 21.09
C LYS A 261 13.82 -7.76 19.93
N VAL A 262 14.44 -7.36 18.81
CA VAL A 262 13.75 -6.77 17.66
C VAL A 262 13.80 -7.70 16.46
N ASN A 263 15.01 -8.16 16.09
CA ASN A 263 15.23 -8.99 14.90
C ASN A 263 16.47 -9.85 15.12
N ALA A 264 16.26 -11.14 15.30
CA ALA A 264 17.33 -12.09 15.62
C ALA A 264 18.34 -12.24 14.47
N TYR A 265 17.90 -12.15 13.21
CA TYR A 265 18.80 -12.21 12.06
C TYR A 265 19.69 -10.96 11.99
N LEU A 266 19.10 -9.77 12.10
CA LEU A 266 19.86 -8.53 12.02
C LEU A 266 20.81 -8.33 13.21
N THR A 267 20.53 -8.96 14.37
CA THR A 267 21.48 -9.00 15.51
C THR A 267 22.83 -9.59 15.11
N THR A 268 22.87 -10.51 14.16
CA THR A 268 24.12 -11.13 13.69
C THR A 268 24.87 -10.27 12.68
N LYS A 269 24.27 -9.20 12.17
CA LYS A 269 24.85 -8.34 11.13
C LYS A 269 25.54 -7.13 11.75
N ARG A 270 26.65 -6.75 11.14
CA ARG A 270 27.40 -5.55 11.50
C ARG A 270 27.08 -4.41 10.52
N ARG A 271 27.37 -3.22 10.90
CA ARG A 271 27.31 -2.04 10.02
C ARG A 271 28.17 -2.21 8.76
N LEU A 272 29.28 -2.94 8.89
CA LEU A 272 30.12 -3.31 7.74
C LEU A 272 29.34 -4.13 6.71
N ASP A 273 28.46 -5.04 7.12
CA ASP A 273 27.66 -5.85 6.20
C ASP A 273 26.67 -4.98 5.41
N PHE A 274 26.13 -3.94 6.06
CA PHE A 274 25.34 -2.90 5.35
C PHE A 274 26.17 -2.10 4.36
N PHE A 275 27.39 -1.70 4.71
CA PHE A 275 28.29 -0.97 3.81
C PHE A 275 28.71 -1.81 2.59
N GLN A 276 28.90 -3.11 2.78
CA GLN A 276 29.18 -4.03 1.68
C GLN A 276 27.97 -4.22 0.75
N GLU A 277 26.77 -4.23 1.28
CA GLU A 277 25.53 -4.22 0.47
C GLU A 277 25.40 -2.90 -0.29
N ALA A 278 25.59 -1.75 0.37
CA ALA A 278 25.56 -0.44 -0.28
C ALA A 278 26.64 -0.25 -1.35
N ALA A 279 27.75 -0.98 -1.24
CA ALA A 279 28.86 -0.93 -2.20
C ALA A 279 28.47 -1.40 -3.60
N PHE A 280 27.40 -2.21 -3.78
CA PHE A 280 26.85 -2.50 -5.10
C PHE A 280 26.39 -1.24 -5.82
N LEU A 281 25.98 -0.22 -5.11
CA LEU A 281 25.52 1.06 -5.64
C LEU A 281 26.66 2.09 -5.74
N GLY A 282 27.86 1.77 -5.19
CA GLY A 282 28.94 2.73 -5.00
C GLY A 282 29.46 3.39 -6.26
N LYS A 283 29.31 2.75 -7.43
CA LYS A 283 29.65 3.35 -8.72
C LYS A 283 28.51 4.21 -9.31
N THR A 284 27.30 4.10 -8.78
CA THR A 284 26.14 4.82 -9.31
C THR A 284 26.29 6.31 -9.05
N ARG A 285 26.21 7.10 -10.12
CA ARG A 285 26.11 8.55 -10.02
C ARG A 285 24.76 8.98 -10.54
N TYR A 286 24.17 9.95 -9.88
CA TYR A 286 23.12 10.75 -10.47
C TYR A 286 23.63 12.18 -10.57
N ILE A 287 23.45 12.78 -11.74
CA ILE A 287 23.97 14.09 -12.08
C ILE A 287 22.79 14.95 -12.49
N PRO A 288 22.42 15.97 -11.70
CA PRO A 288 21.38 16.88 -12.10
C PRO A 288 21.84 17.70 -13.30
N HIS A 289 21.07 17.67 -14.37
CA HIS A 289 21.27 18.54 -15.51
C HIS A 289 20.30 19.72 -15.41
N VAL A 290 20.85 20.87 -15.02
CA VAL A 290 20.08 22.11 -14.95
C VAL A 290 20.22 22.82 -16.29
N GLU A 291 19.17 22.85 -17.09
CA GLU A 291 19.15 23.70 -18.27
C GLU A 291 19.15 25.19 -17.88
N LYS A 292 19.82 26.02 -18.64
CA LYS A 292 20.03 27.45 -18.34
C LYS A 292 18.71 28.27 -18.24
N SER A 293 17.59 27.72 -18.60
CA SER A 293 16.28 28.36 -18.50
C SER A 293 15.61 28.00 -17.16
N ALA A 294 15.34 28.98 -16.34
CA ALA A 294 14.65 28.84 -15.06
C ALA A 294 13.23 28.22 -15.14
N ALA A 295 12.73 27.96 -16.34
CA ALA A 295 11.41 27.37 -16.60
C ALA A 295 11.44 25.85 -16.76
N VAL A 296 12.61 25.22 -16.92
CA VAL A 296 12.74 23.78 -17.15
C VAL A 296 13.20 23.11 -15.88
N MET A 297 12.38 22.20 -15.35
CA MET A 297 12.83 21.27 -14.33
C MET A 297 13.89 20.39 -14.98
N GLY A 298 15.15 20.46 -14.51
CA GLY A 298 16.26 19.66 -15.00
C GLY A 298 15.97 18.17 -14.97
N HIS A 299 16.61 17.44 -15.81
CA HIS A 299 16.62 15.98 -15.78
C HIS A 299 17.88 15.45 -15.10
N PHE A 300 17.91 14.16 -14.82
CA PHE A 300 19.04 13.52 -14.17
C PHE A 300 19.68 12.48 -15.09
N TYR A 301 21.00 12.47 -15.13
CA TYR A 301 21.77 11.34 -15.63
C TYR A 301 21.96 10.33 -14.51
N VAL A 302 21.86 9.08 -14.85
CA VAL A 302 22.20 7.96 -13.97
C VAL A 302 23.21 7.08 -14.70
N ASP A 303 24.41 6.96 -14.16
CA ASP A 303 25.47 6.12 -14.71
C ASP A 303 26.27 5.40 -13.61
N ASP A 304 27.23 4.59 -14.00
CA ASP A 304 28.12 3.82 -13.13
C ASP A 304 29.59 4.31 -13.20
N GLY A 305 29.79 5.60 -13.40
CA GLY A 305 31.12 6.23 -13.46
C GLY A 305 31.71 6.63 -12.11
N GLY A 306 31.09 6.27 -10.99
CA GLY A 306 31.54 6.62 -9.65
C GLY A 306 32.78 5.86 -9.19
N ALA A 307 33.42 6.39 -8.12
CA ALA A 307 34.67 5.86 -7.57
C ALA A 307 34.51 4.63 -6.67
N GLY A 308 33.29 4.20 -6.38
CA GLY A 308 32.97 3.14 -5.41
C GLY A 308 32.43 3.68 -4.11
N TYR A 309 32.12 2.79 -3.15
CA TYR A 309 31.56 3.14 -1.85
C TYR A 309 32.69 3.31 -0.81
N ASP A 310 32.90 4.54 -0.36
CA ASP A 310 33.97 4.92 0.56
C ASP A 310 33.42 5.47 1.89
N THR A 311 33.57 4.70 2.94
CA THR A 311 33.09 5.02 4.28
C THR A 311 33.93 6.03 5.07
N LYS A 312 34.94 6.64 4.45
CA LYS A 312 35.69 7.75 5.07
C LYS A 312 34.88 9.04 5.13
N ALA A 313 33.96 9.24 4.18
CA ALA A 313 33.08 10.40 4.19
C ALA A 313 32.01 10.31 5.29
N ASP A 314 31.57 11.46 5.80
CA ASP A 314 30.50 11.59 6.78
C ASP A 314 29.12 11.20 6.21
N SER A 315 28.08 11.24 7.01
CA SER A 315 26.69 11.09 6.64
C SER A 315 25.85 12.21 7.25
N MET A 316 24.91 12.76 6.49
CA MET A 316 23.95 13.72 7.03
C MET A 316 22.73 13.06 7.68
N LEU A 317 22.47 11.81 7.30
CA LEU A 317 21.26 11.09 7.69
C LEU A 317 21.51 10.07 8.81
N ARG A 318 22.78 9.70 9.05
CA ARG A 318 23.18 8.60 9.94
C ARG A 318 24.40 8.97 10.79
N ASN A 319 24.76 8.08 11.70
CA ASN A 319 26.05 8.17 12.39
C ASN A 319 27.19 8.23 11.36
N ARG A 320 28.27 8.96 11.71
CA ARG A 320 29.45 9.07 10.88
C ARG A 320 29.91 7.67 10.41
N ARG A 321 30.18 7.55 9.11
CA ARG A 321 30.75 6.31 8.56
C ARG A 321 32.17 6.10 9.11
N SER A 322 32.55 4.84 9.26
CA SER A 322 33.89 4.46 9.68
C SER A 322 34.42 3.34 8.78
N GLY A 323 35.72 3.34 8.52
CA GLY A 323 36.35 2.32 7.68
C GLY A 323 37.03 2.90 6.46
N GLY A 324 36.86 2.27 5.31
CA GLY A 324 37.50 2.62 4.04
C GLY A 324 36.64 2.19 2.86
N THR A 325 37.27 1.95 1.72
CA THR A 325 36.57 1.45 0.52
C THR A 325 36.06 0.02 0.75
N ASN A 326 34.79 -0.22 0.44
CA ASN A 326 34.14 -1.52 0.61
C ASN A 326 33.91 -2.19 -0.75
N ALA A 327 34.21 -3.49 -0.83
CA ALA A 327 33.83 -4.32 -1.96
C ALA A 327 32.35 -4.78 -1.82
N PRO A 328 31.59 -4.86 -2.92
CA PRO A 328 30.21 -5.34 -2.92
C PRO A 328 30.10 -6.78 -2.42
N LYS A 329 29.21 -7.01 -1.45
CA LYS A 329 28.92 -8.33 -0.89
C LYS A 329 27.46 -8.39 -0.48
N PHE A 330 26.73 -9.42 -0.95
CA PHE A 330 25.31 -9.55 -0.73
C PHE A 330 24.99 -9.97 0.70
N ILE A 331 24.16 -9.21 1.37
CA ILE A 331 23.90 -9.35 2.82
C ILE A 331 23.24 -10.68 3.21
N LEU A 332 22.54 -11.36 2.28
CA LEU A 332 21.84 -12.61 2.57
C LEU A 332 22.66 -13.87 2.34
N SER A 333 23.67 -13.84 1.48
CA SER A 333 24.47 -15.03 1.13
C SER A 333 25.96 -14.82 1.28
N ASP A 334 26.39 -13.60 1.61
CA ASP A 334 27.80 -13.21 1.64
C ASP A 334 28.52 -13.38 0.29
N GLU A 335 27.76 -13.52 -0.83
CA GLU A 335 28.29 -13.63 -2.19
C GLU A 335 28.86 -12.29 -2.66
N ALA A 336 30.07 -12.31 -3.19
CA ALA A 336 30.70 -11.14 -3.79
C ALA A 336 30.21 -10.92 -5.23
N ALA A 337 30.23 -9.66 -5.70
CA ALA A 337 29.98 -9.37 -7.11
C ALA A 337 30.98 -10.09 -8.03
N ARG A 338 30.51 -10.64 -9.14
CA ARG A 338 31.37 -11.29 -10.14
C ARG A 338 32.28 -10.28 -10.80
N PRO A 339 33.57 -10.60 -10.98
CA PRO A 339 34.50 -9.70 -11.67
C PRO A 339 34.02 -9.39 -13.09
N GLY A 340 34.12 -8.13 -13.49
CA GLY A 340 33.79 -7.69 -14.85
C GLY A 340 32.29 -7.52 -15.13
N VAL A 341 31.43 -7.76 -14.17
CA VAL A 341 29.99 -7.46 -14.25
C VAL A 341 29.69 -6.18 -13.48
N GLU A 342 28.78 -5.36 -13.98
CA GLU A 342 28.39 -4.15 -13.28
C GLU A 342 27.71 -4.49 -11.94
N PRO A 343 28.15 -3.88 -10.83
CA PRO A 343 27.68 -4.26 -9.48
C PRO A 343 26.16 -4.21 -9.32
N ARG A 344 25.47 -3.25 -9.94
CA ARG A 344 24.00 -3.16 -9.87
C ARG A 344 23.29 -4.29 -10.61
N GLU A 345 23.85 -4.77 -11.71
CA GLU A 345 23.33 -5.97 -12.40
C GLU A 345 23.46 -7.20 -11.52
N GLU A 346 24.59 -7.35 -10.84
CA GLU A 346 24.81 -8.41 -9.86
C GLU A 346 23.85 -8.31 -8.68
N LEU A 347 23.66 -7.12 -8.13
CA LEU A 347 22.68 -6.90 -7.04
C LEU A 347 21.27 -7.31 -7.48
N GLY A 348 20.83 -6.87 -8.67
CA GLY A 348 19.54 -7.24 -9.23
C GLY A 348 19.39 -8.75 -9.40
N ARG A 349 20.43 -9.43 -9.88
CA ARG A 349 20.49 -10.89 -10.00
C ARG A 349 20.39 -11.57 -8.63
N MET A 350 21.22 -11.15 -7.68
CA MET A 350 21.28 -11.76 -6.34
C MET A 350 19.96 -11.60 -5.58
N ILE A 351 19.38 -10.40 -5.57
CA ILE A 351 18.09 -10.14 -4.95
C ILE A 351 17.02 -11.06 -5.55
N THR A 352 16.88 -11.08 -6.88
CA THR A 352 15.77 -11.78 -7.54
C THR A 352 15.94 -13.30 -7.56
N ALA A 353 17.18 -13.80 -7.48
CA ALA A 353 17.46 -15.23 -7.39
C ALA A 353 17.29 -15.78 -5.96
N HIS A 354 17.40 -14.95 -4.92
CA HIS A 354 17.30 -15.40 -3.55
C HIS A 354 15.84 -15.73 -3.17
N PRO A 355 15.56 -16.86 -2.48
CA PRO A 355 14.19 -17.25 -2.10
C PRO A 355 13.42 -16.18 -1.32
N GLN A 356 14.13 -15.34 -0.56
CA GLN A 356 13.52 -14.27 0.21
C GLN A 356 12.79 -13.24 -0.65
N PHE A 357 13.23 -12.99 -1.89
CA PHE A 357 12.53 -12.13 -2.83
C PHE A 357 11.10 -12.61 -3.10
N ALA A 358 10.94 -13.89 -3.38
CA ALA A 358 9.62 -14.46 -3.65
C ALA A 358 8.74 -14.49 -2.38
N ARG A 359 9.33 -14.80 -1.19
CA ARG A 359 8.62 -14.75 0.09
C ARG A 359 8.13 -13.33 0.41
N ALA A 360 9.01 -12.35 0.29
CA ALA A 360 8.68 -10.95 0.57
C ALA A 360 7.58 -10.43 -0.37
N THR A 361 7.72 -10.68 -1.67
CA THR A 361 6.72 -10.27 -2.67
C THR A 361 5.38 -10.95 -2.41
N ALA A 362 5.37 -12.27 -2.23
CA ALA A 362 4.15 -13.02 -1.95
C ALA A 362 3.47 -12.53 -0.67
N ASN A 363 4.24 -12.31 0.40
CA ASN A 363 3.71 -11.82 1.67
C ASN A 363 3.18 -10.38 1.59
N MET A 364 3.82 -9.51 0.81
CA MET A 364 3.36 -8.14 0.61
C MET A 364 1.97 -8.12 -0.05
N PHE A 365 1.77 -8.87 -1.14
CA PHE A 365 0.47 -8.94 -1.80
C PHE A 365 -0.56 -9.75 -0.99
N TRP A 366 -0.12 -10.76 -0.28
CA TRP A 366 -0.95 -11.46 0.71
C TRP A 366 -1.51 -10.49 1.74
N ALA A 367 -0.67 -9.67 2.37
CA ALA A 367 -1.09 -8.68 3.36
C ALA A 367 -2.10 -7.67 2.78
N LYS A 368 -1.91 -7.24 1.52
CA LYS A 368 -2.85 -6.32 0.85
C LYS A 368 -4.21 -6.95 0.59
N LEU A 369 -4.25 -8.25 0.25
CA LEU A 369 -5.49 -8.96 -0.06
C LEU A 369 -6.16 -9.55 1.18
N MET A 370 -5.39 -10.09 2.13
CA MET A 370 -5.93 -10.76 3.32
C MET A 370 -6.12 -9.81 4.52
N GLY A 371 -5.49 -8.63 4.49
CA GLY A 371 -5.54 -7.62 5.56
C GLY A 371 -4.45 -7.75 6.61
N VAL A 372 -3.80 -8.93 6.71
CA VAL A 372 -2.68 -9.23 7.60
C VAL A 372 -1.69 -10.09 6.83
N GLY A 373 -0.38 -9.85 6.99
CA GLY A 373 0.67 -10.66 6.38
C GLY A 373 0.83 -12.03 7.03
N LEU A 374 1.38 -13.01 6.30
CA LEU A 374 1.89 -14.25 6.91
C LEU A 374 3.03 -13.91 7.87
N VAL A 375 3.87 -12.96 7.48
CA VAL A 375 4.75 -12.16 8.33
C VAL A 375 4.15 -10.76 8.40
N ASP A 376 3.91 -10.24 9.61
CA ASP A 376 3.28 -8.94 9.85
C ASP A 376 4.09 -8.14 10.88
N PRO A 377 4.54 -6.93 10.54
CA PRO A 377 4.42 -6.20 9.25
C PRO A 377 5.14 -6.90 8.09
N TYR A 378 4.60 -6.74 6.88
CA TYR A 378 5.07 -7.46 5.70
C TYR A 378 6.50 -7.07 5.24
N ASP A 379 7.03 -5.97 5.74
CA ASP A 379 8.33 -5.39 5.42
C ASP A 379 9.34 -5.46 6.59
N GLU A 380 9.07 -6.33 7.59
CA GLU A 380 9.91 -6.53 8.77
C GLU A 380 10.24 -8.03 8.98
N PHE A 381 10.70 -8.71 7.94
CA PHE A 381 11.14 -10.10 8.05
C PHE A 381 12.34 -10.26 8.98
N ASP A 382 12.26 -11.30 9.81
CA ASP A 382 13.36 -11.84 10.62
C ASP A 382 13.71 -13.23 10.08
N LEU A 383 14.78 -13.31 9.30
CA LEU A 383 15.14 -14.54 8.58
C LEU A 383 15.55 -15.69 9.51
N ALA A 384 16.01 -15.38 10.73
CA ALA A 384 16.36 -16.39 11.72
C ALA A 384 15.11 -17.07 12.32
N ARG A 385 13.91 -16.53 12.08
CA ARG A 385 12.66 -17.02 12.67
C ARG A 385 11.68 -17.59 11.64
N LEU A 386 12.14 -17.85 10.42
CA LEU A 386 11.28 -18.41 9.36
C LEU A 386 11.05 -19.90 9.52
N ASP A 387 12.07 -20.64 9.92
CA ASP A 387 11.98 -22.09 10.12
C ASP A 387 11.66 -22.44 11.58
N PRO A 388 10.46 -22.96 11.88
CA PRO A 388 10.07 -23.31 13.24
C PRO A 388 10.91 -24.44 13.87
N LYS A 389 11.69 -25.17 13.07
CA LYS A 389 12.57 -26.24 13.56
C LYS A 389 13.95 -25.75 14.03
N ASN A 390 14.33 -24.54 13.58
CA ASN A 390 15.65 -23.95 13.82
C ASN A 390 15.53 -22.53 14.39
N LEU A 391 14.75 -22.36 15.46
CA LEU A 391 14.54 -21.05 16.10
C LEU A 391 15.69 -20.69 17.04
N PRO A 392 16.11 -19.41 17.07
CA PRO A 392 17.00 -18.92 18.11
C PRO A 392 16.35 -19.07 19.50
N ALA A 393 17.17 -19.28 20.52
CA ALA A 393 16.69 -19.44 21.89
C ALA A 393 15.84 -18.23 22.34
N GLY A 394 14.65 -18.51 22.87
CA GLY A 394 13.72 -17.48 23.35
C GLY A 394 12.89 -16.80 22.28
N TRP A 395 12.93 -17.27 21.02
CA TRP A 395 12.13 -16.73 19.92
C TRP A 395 11.10 -17.73 19.41
N ASP A 396 9.92 -17.21 19.05
CA ASP A 396 8.89 -17.96 18.33
C ASP A 396 9.02 -17.78 16.82
N ALA A 397 8.46 -18.70 16.05
CA ALA A 397 8.35 -18.55 14.60
C ALA A 397 7.61 -17.25 14.25
N GLN A 398 8.18 -16.48 13.32
CA GLN A 398 7.59 -15.21 12.90
C GLN A 398 6.36 -15.44 11.99
N PRO A 399 6.43 -16.28 10.93
CA PRO A 399 5.28 -16.51 10.08
C PRO A 399 4.14 -17.19 10.85
N SER A 400 2.91 -16.76 10.59
CA SER A 400 1.71 -17.44 11.12
C SER A 400 1.53 -18.86 10.54
N HIS A 401 1.95 -19.04 9.28
CA HIS A 401 1.93 -20.28 8.52
C HIS A 401 3.23 -20.43 7.74
N PRO A 402 4.31 -20.96 8.35
CA PRO A 402 5.63 -21.06 7.71
C PRO A 402 5.59 -21.84 6.39
N GLU A 403 4.94 -23.01 6.39
CA GLU A 403 4.84 -23.87 5.20
C GLU A 403 4.05 -23.19 4.07
N LEU A 404 3.00 -22.44 4.40
CA LEU A 404 2.23 -21.69 3.42
C LEU A 404 3.06 -20.56 2.80
N LEU A 405 3.86 -19.85 3.60
CA LEU A 405 4.76 -18.79 3.09
C LEU A 405 5.71 -19.36 2.03
N GLU A 406 6.33 -20.52 2.30
CA GLU A 406 7.19 -21.20 1.33
C GLU A 406 6.42 -21.59 0.07
N LYS A 407 5.26 -22.26 0.22
CA LYS A 407 4.44 -22.72 -0.92
C LYS A 407 3.97 -21.57 -1.82
N VAL A 408 3.57 -20.44 -1.24
CA VAL A 408 3.15 -19.27 -2.05
C VAL A 408 4.35 -18.61 -2.73
N GLY A 409 5.49 -18.52 -2.05
CA GLY A 409 6.75 -18.06 -2.64
C GLY A 409 7.22 -18.96 -3.79
N ASP A 410 7.15 -20.28 -3.60
CA ASP A 410 7.49 -21.26 -4.63
C ASP A 410 6.54 -21.21 -5.83
N TYR A 411 5.22 -21.10 -5.57
CA TYR A 411 4.24 -20.90 -6.63
C TYR A 411 4.56 -19.67 -7.47
N PHE A 412 4.91 -18.55 -6.82
CA PHE A 412 5.26 -17.33 -7.52
C PHE A 412 6.50 -17.51 -8.41
N ARG A 413 7.56 -18.15 -7.92
CA ARG A 413 8.76 -18.48 -8.71
C ARG A 413 8.45 -19.41 -9.88
N GLN A 414 7.73 -20.50 -9.63
CA GLN A 414 7.38 -21.51 -10.65
C GLN A 414 6.45 -20.98 -11.73
N ASN A 415 5.72 -19.91 -11.44
CA ASN A 415 4.85 -19.23 -12.38
C ASN A 415 5.49 -17.97 -13.00
N ASN A 416 6.82 -18.00 -13.17
CA ASN A 416 7.58 -16.92 -13.83
C ASN A 416 7.38 -15.55 -13.17
N HIS A 417 7.30 -15.52 -11.85
CA HIS A 417 7.08 -14.30 -11.06
C HIS A 417 5.89 -13.44 -11.55
N SER A 418 4.83 -14.09 -12.08
CA SER A 418 3.62 -13.44 -12.53
C SER A 418 2.80 -12.91 -11.35
N LEU A 419 2.65 -11.60 -11.27
CA LEU A 419 1.77 -10.97 -10.27
C LEU A 419 0.31 -11.33 -10.52
N GLN A 420 -0.13 -11.37 -11.78
CA GLN A 420 -1.52 -11.73 -12.11
C GLN A 420 -1.88 -13.13 -11.64
N LYS A 421 -0.99 -14.11 -11.81
CA LYS A 421 -1.21 -15.48 -11.30
C LYS A 421 -1.24 -15.53 -9.77
N LEU A 422 -0.38 -14.76 -9.09
CA LEU A 422 -0.37 -14.66 -7.63
C LEU A 422 -1.70 -14.10 -7.11
N PHE A 423 -2.21 -13.03 -7.72
CA PHE A 423 -3.52 -12.46 -7.37
C PHE A 423 -4.66 -13.47 -7.57
N LYS A 424 -4.68 -14.15 -8.71
CA LYS A 424 -5.67 -15.20 -9.01
C LYS A 424 -5.61 -16.34 -7.99
N LEU A 425 -4.41 -16.79 -7.61
CA LEU A 425 -4.23 -17.85 -6.61
C LEU A 425 -4.87 -17.44 -5.27
N ILE A 426 -4.53 -16.27 -4.74
CA ILE A 426 -5.00 -15.81 -3.43
C ILE A 426 -6.51 -15.57 -3.45
N CYS A 427 -7.03 -14.81 -4.43
CA CYS A 427 -8.45 -14.46 -4.49
C CYS A 427 -9.37 -15.66 -4.75
N ASN A 428 -8.88 -16.72 -5.41
CA ASN A 428 -9.65 -17.95 -5.62
C ASN A 428 -9.66 -18.87 -4.40
N SER A 429 -8.83 -18.65 -3.37
CA SER A 429 -8.91 -19.46 -2.15
C SER A 429 -10.22 -19.21 -1.40
N SER A 430 -10.74 -20.24 -0.77
CA SER A 430 -11.90 -20.14 0.12
C SER A 430 -11.59 -19.29 1.35
N ALA A 431 -10.33 -19.29 1.81
CA ALA A 431 -9.85 -18.47 2.91
C ALA A 431 -10.01 -16.95 2.61
N TYR A 432 -9.68 -16.50 1.39
CA TYR A 432 -9.93 -15.11 0.97
C TYR A 432 -11.43 -14.79 0.91
N GLN A 433 -12.26 -15.80 0.58
CA GLN A 433 -13.70 -15.65 0.38
C GLN A 433 -14.52 -15.79 1.67
N LEU A 434 -13.88 -15.94 2.83
CA LEU A 434 -14.58 -15.90 4.12
C LEU A 434 -15.26 -14.56 4.34
N SER A 435 -16.40 -14.56 5.03
CA SER A 435 -17.04 -13.33 5.51
C SER A 435 -16.17 -12.64 6.58
N ALA A 436 -16.31 -11.34 6.69
CA ALA A 436 -15.72 -10.60 7.79
C ALA A 436 -16.47 -10.84 9.12
N ARG A 437 -17.71 -11.31 9.06
CA ARG A 437 -18.56 -11.59 10.22
C ARG A 437 -18.25 -12.96 10.79
N PHE A 438 -17.80 -12.97 12.04
CA PHE A 438 -17.39 -14.18 12.73
C PHE A 438 -18.55 -14.70 13.60
N PRO A 439 -18.85 -16.01 13.58
CA PRO A 439 -19.90 -16.57 14.43
C PRO A 439 -19.38 -16.79 15.86
N GLY A 440 -20.00 -16.14 16.82
CA GLY A 440 -19.65 -16.25 18.24
C GLY A 440 -18.58 -15.23 18.68
N GLU A 441 -17.92 -15.52 19.79
CA GLU A 441 -16.93 -14.62 20.40
C GLU A 441 -15.60 -14.64 19.62
N TRP A 442 -15.13 -13.45 19.23
CA TRP A 442 -13.84 -13.27 18.59
C TRP A 442 -12.71 -13.27 19.62
N LYS A 443 -11.65 -14.05 19.36
CA LYS A 443 -10.41 -13.99 20.13
C LYS A 443 -9.30 -13.40 19.26
N GLU A 444 -8.53 -12.46 19.78
CA GLU A 444 -7.47 -11.80 19.02
C GLU A 444 -6.42 -12.79 18.48
N THR A 445 -6.18 -13.89 19.20
CA THR A 445 -5.33 -14.99 18.75
C THR A 445 -5.79 -15.63 17.43
N TYR A 446 -7.07 -15.53 17.07
CA TYR A 446 -7.61 -16.04 15.83
C TYR A 446 -7.16 -15.24 14.60
N THR A 447 -6.61 -14.03 14.80
CA THR A 447 -6.03 -13.23 13.72
C THR A 447 -4.97 -14.01 12.94
N ARG A 448 -4.11 -14.77 13.63
CA ARG A 448 -3.06 -15.59 12.99
C ARG A 448 -3.58 -16.76 12.17
N TYR A 449 -4.85 -17.12 12.27
CA TYR A 449 -5.47 -18.25 11.55
C TYR A 449 -6.25 -17.82 10.30
N TYR A 450 -6.39 -16.51 10.04
CA TYR A 450 -7.25 -16.01 8.96
C TYR A 450 -8.67 -16.58 9.01
N SER A 451 -9.18 -16.78 10.23
CA SER A 451 -10.47 -17.45 10.44
C SER A 451 -11.69 -16.62 10.01
N ARG A 452 -11.47 -15.40 9.57
CA ARG A 452 -12.39 -14.50 8.86
C ARG A 452 -11.64 -13.55 7.93
N LYS A 453 -12.35 -12.88 7.05
CA LYS A 453 -11.79 -11.73 6.31
C LYS A 453 -11.59 -10.56 7.27
N PHE A 454 -10.42 -9.92 7.21
CA PHE A 454 -10.20 -8.66 7.93
C PHE A 454 -10.65 -7.48 7.08
N VAL A 455 -11.37 -6.56 7.72
CA VAL A 455 -11.79 -5.32 7.07
C VAL A 455 -10.63 -4.33 7.00
N ARG A 456 -10.64 -3.52 5.95
CA ARG A 456 -9.74 -2.38 5.83
C ARG A 456 -10.51 -1.12 5.47
N MET A 457 -10.08 0.02 5.97
CA MET A 457 -10.58 1.30 5.52
C MET A 457 -10.14 1.56 4.08
N LEU A 458 -10.97 2.20 3.28
CA LEU A 458 -10.61 2.65 1.94
C LEU A 458 -9.50 3.71 2.05
N THR A 459 -8.55 3.69 1.11
CA THR A 459 -7.58 4.78 0.99
C THR A 459 -8.28 6.06 0.53
N ALA A 460 -7.61 7.20 0.63
CA ALA A 460 -8.16 8.48 0.18
C ALA A 460 -8.62 8.43 -1.28
N GLU A 461 -7.82 7.78 -2.13
CA GLU A 461 -8.07 7.63 -3.55
C GLU A 461 -9.22 6.66 -3.83
N GLU A 462 -9.23 5.50 -3.17
CA GLU A 462 -10.34 4.54 -3.27
C GLU A 462 -11.65 5.17 -2.81
N LEU A 463 -11.62 5.94 -1.71
CA LEU A 463 -12.80 6.62 -1.18
C LEU A 463 -13.30 7.71 -2.14
N HIS A 464 -12.40 8.56 -2.67
CA HIS A 464 -12.75 9.54 -3.69
C HIS A 464 -13.43 8.86 -4.89
N ASP A 465 -12.82 7.81 -5.39
CA ASP A 465 -13.28 7.09 -6.57
C ASP A 465 -14.60 6.33 -6.30
N ALA A 466 -14.78 5.81 -5.07
CA ALA A 466 -16.05 5.23 -4.64
C ALA A 466 -17.19 6.27 -4.56
N ILE A 467 -16.92 7.47 -4.01
CA ILE A 467 -17.89 8.58 -3.98
C ILE A 467 -18.23 9.00 -5.41
N ALA A 468 -17.23 9.16 -6.28
CA ALA A 468 -17.43 9.51 -7.68
C ALA A 468 -18.32 8.50 -8.41
N THR A 469 -18.08 7.20 -8.18
CA THR A 469 -18.87 6.10 -8.74
C THR A 469 -20.29 6.09 -8.17
N ALA A 470 -20.45 6.19 -6.85
CA ALA A 470 -21.75 6.15 -6.17
C ALA A 470 -22.68 7.30 -6.59
N THR A 471 -22.11 8.49 -6.77
CA THR A 471 -22.87 9.70 -7.14
C THR A 471 -22.96 9.95 -8.64
N SER A 472 -22.18 9.21 -9.44
CA SER A 472 -21.92 9.48 -10.87
C SER A 472 -21.40 10.92 -11.12
N ARG A 473 -20.72 11.48 -10.13
CA ARG A 473 -20.08 12.80 -10.19
C ARG A 473 -18.55 12.63 -10.09
N PRO A 474 -17.89 12.36 -11.24
CA PRO A 474 -16.47 12.09 -11.26
C PRO A 474 -15.65 13.31 -10.81
N GLY A 475 -14.43 13.06 -10.39
CA GLY A 475 -13.42 14.09 -10.19
C GLY A 475 -12.92 14.65 -11.51
N LYS A 476 -12.04 15.65 -11.40
CA LYS A 476 -11.26 16.15 -12.53
C LYS A 476 -9.81 16.27 -12.09
N PHE A 477 -8.99 15.32 -12.54
CA PHE A 477 -7.55 15.34 -12.34
C PHE A 477 -6.89 15.70 -13.66
N VAL A 478 -6.18 16.81 -13.67
CA VAL A 478 -5.48 17.28 -14.86
C VAL A 478 -4.20 16.49 -15.00
N LEU A 479 -4.03 15.82 -16.13
CA LEU A 479 -2.73 15.29 -16.52
C LEU A 479 -1.89 16.49 -16.95
N ALA A 480 -0.95 16.90 -16.08
CA ALA A 480 -0.09 18.04 -16.37
C ALA A 480 0.81 17.70 -17.56
N SER A 481 0.41 18.09 -18.76
CA SER A 481 1.34 18.23 -19.87
C SER A 481 1.99 19.61 -19.76
N LYS A 482 3.29 19.62 -19.51
CA LYS A 482 4.10 20.81 -19.69
C LYS A 482 4.93 20.61 -20.95
N LYS A 483 5.11 21.66 -21.74
CA LYS A 483 6.07 21.66 -22.85
C LYS A 483 7.49 21.41 -22.34
N GLU A 484 8.42 21.09 -23.21
CA GLU A 484 9.83 20.86 -22.85
C GLU A 484 10.44 22.05 -22.08
N ASP A 485 9.98 23.27 -22.34
CA ASP A 485 10.40 24.48 -21.66
C ASP A 485 9.76 24.70 -20.27
N GLY A 486 8.98 23.74 -19.79
CA GLY A 486 8.28 23.82 -18.50
C GLY A 486 7.01 24.68 -18.51
N SER A 487 6.72 25.40 -19.58
CA SER A 487 5.48 26.15 -19.74
C SER A 487 4.28 25.19 -19.83
N PRO A 488 3.07 25.62 -19.39
CA PRO A 488 1.88 24.81 -19.62
C PRO A 488 1.74 24.50 -21.10
N ASP A 489 1.58 23.22 -21.44
CA ASP A 489 1.20 22.83 -22.79
C ASP A 489 -0.19 23.41 -23.03
N GLY A 490 -0.30 24.41 -23.92
CA GLY A 490 -1.57 25.07 -24.25
C GLY A 490 -2.54 24.21 -25.04
N GLY A 491 -2.21 22.94 -25.30
CA GLY A 491 -3.15 21.92 -25.72
C GLY A 491 -4.20 21.68 -24.64
N ALA A 492 -5.42 21.26 -25.01
CA ALA A 492 -6.46 20.88 -24.05
C ALA A 492 -5.86 19.86 -23.07
N ALA A 493 -5.63 20.30 -21.84
CA ALA A 493 -5.07 19.42 -20.81
C ALA A 493 -5.97 18.20 -20.70
N SER A 494 -5.47 17.03 -21.07
CA SER A 494 -6.21 15.80 -20.88
C SER A 494 -6.51 15.64 -19.39
N SER A 495 -7.73 15.28 -19.07
CA SER A 495 -8.14 15.07 -17.69
C SER A 495 -8.69 13.66 -17.54
N VAL A 496 -8.43 13.07 -16.39
CA VAL A 496 -9.01 11.79 -15.98
C VAL A 496 -9.96 12.01 -14.81
N GLN A 497 -10.84 11.06 -14.60
CA GLN A 497 -11.97 11.20 -13.71
C GLN A 497 -11.73 10.60 -12.33
N MET A 498 -10.77 9.71 -12.19
CA MET A 498 -10.51 8.93 -10.99
C MET A 498 -9.10 9.18 -10.48
N ALA A 499 -8.96 9.20 -9.16
CA ALA A 499 -7.70 9.55 -8.50
C ALA A 499 -6.57 8.55 -8.81
N MET A 500 -6.88 7.26 -8.90
CA MET A 500 -5.87 6.22 -9.17
C MET A 500 -5.42 6.15 -10.64
N GLN A 501 -6.03 6.94 -11.54
CA GLN A 501 -5.61 7.01 -12.95
C GLN A 501 -4.39 7.88 -13.18
N VAL A 502 -4.05 8.74 -12.23
CA VAL A 502 -2.91 9.66 -12.33
C VAL A 502 -1.69 9.15 -11.59
N ALA A 503 -0.52 9.50 -12.07
CA ALA A 503 0.74 9.13 -11.43
C ALA A 503 0.85 9.66 -9.99
N VAL A 504 0.49 10.92 -9.80
CA VAL A 504 0.47 11.63 -8.51
C VAL A 504 -0.77 12.51 -8.50
N PRO A 505 -1.80 12.19 -7.74
CA PRO A 505 -2.90 13.12 -7.53
C PRO A 505 -2.36 14.45 -7.00
N GLN A 506 -2.82 15.53 -7.57
CA GLN A 506 -2.50 16.88 -7.08
C GLN A 506 -3.84 17.60 -6.79
N PRO A 507 -4.57 17.14 -5.77
CA PRO A 507 -5.83 17.75 -5.42
C PRO A 507 -5.63 19.19 -4.96
N ARG A 508 -6.62 20.05 -5.20
CA ARG A 508 -6.61 21.45 -4.79
C ARG A 508 -7.83 21.77 -3.94
N GLY A 509 -7.75 22.82 -3.17
CA GLY A 509 -8.86 23.32 -2.35
C GLY A 509 -9.40 22.23 -1.42
N GLU A 510 -10.72 22.13 -1.34
CA GLU A 510 -11.44 21.19 -0.46
C GLU A 510 -11.09 19.72 -0.72
N LEU A 511 -10.84 19.34 -1.97
CA LEU A 511 -10.44 17.97 -2.30
C LEU A 511 -9.09 17.62 -1.66
N LYS A 512 -8.13 18.56 -1.61
CA LYS A 512 -6.85 18.34 -0.94
C LYS A 512 -7.03 18.08 0.56
N SER A 513 -7.84 18.90 1.23
CA SER A 513 -8.13 18.77 2.65
C SER A 513 -8.86 17.44 2.94
N PHE A 514 -9.79 17.07 2.08
CA PHE A 514 -10.52 15.79 2.18
C PHE A 514 -9.58 14.60 2.05
N MET A 515 -8.79 14.53 0.97
CA MET A 515 -7.89 13.39 0.73
C MET A 515 -6.82 13.28 1.84
N ALA A 516 -6.27 14.41 2.29
CA ALA A 516 -5.30 14.44 3.39
C ALA A 516 -5.88 13.88 4.70
N ALA A 517 -7.16 14.15 5.01
CA ALA A 517 -7.84 13.59 6.19
C ALA A 517 -7.96 12.07 6.15
N PHE A 518 -8.00 11.47 4.96
CA PHE A 518 -8.04 10.03 4.74
C PHE A 518 -6.66 9.41 4.45
N GLY A 519 -5.58 10.16 4.66
CA GLY A 519 -4.22 9.64 4.63
C GLY A 519 -3.58 9.63 3.24
N GLU A 520 -4.03 10.51 2.32
CA GLU A 520 -3.28 10.74 1.07
C GLU A 520 -1.82 11.03 1.39
N SER A 521 -0.95 10.28 0.77
CA SER A 521 0.49 10.44 0.92
C SER A 521 1.04 11.46 -0.08
N ASN A 522 1.83 12.42 0.40
CA ASN A 522 2.65 13.25 -0.47
C ASN A 522 3.89 12.50 -1.00
N ARG A 523 4.03 11.23 -0.61
CA ARG A 523 5.16 10.35 -0.95
C ARG A 523 6.54 10.91 -0.54
N GLY A 524 6.55 11.84 0.39
CA GLY A 524 7.77 12.31 1.06
C GLY A 524 8.33 11.27 2.03
N SER A 525 7.45 10.50 2.63
CA SER A 525 7.75 9.39 3.55
C SER A 525 7.06 8.11 3.09
N PRO A 526 7.45 6.93 3.62
CA PRO A 526 6.79 5.67 3.32
C PRO A 526 5.27 5.73 3.56
N PRO A 527 4.47 5.05 2.72
CA PRO A 527 3.02 5.03 2.89
C PRO A 527 2.63 4.41 4.23
N ARG A 528 1.63 5.00 4.87
CA ARG A 528 1.06 4.49 6.12
C ARG A 528 -0.36 3.98 5.87
N PRO A 529 -0.79 2.91 6.55
CA PRO A 529 -2.20 2.51 6.49
C PRO A 529 -3.09 3.65 6.96
N PRO A 530 -4.26 3.86 6.33
CA PRO A 530 -5.24 4.82 6.84
C PRO A 530 -5.61 4.46 8.28
N THR A 531 -5.44 5.40 9.18
CA THR A 531 -5.77 5.23 10.60
C THR A 531 -7.06 5.98 10.91
N PRO A 532 -8.03 5.38 11.61
CA PRO A 532 -9.24 6.09 12.03
C PRO A 532 -8.93 7.36 12.80
N SER A 533 -9.54 8.47 12.40
CA SER A 533 -9.36 9.80 12.97
C SER A 533 -10.70 10.51 13.13
N PRO A 534 -10.93 11.30 14.19
CA PRO A 534 -12.12 12.12 14.34
C PRO A 534 -12.38 13.12 13.20
N LEU A 535 -11.34 13.49 12.47
CA LEU A 535 -11.46 14.38 11.32
C LEU A 535 -12.21 13.74 10.14
N GLN A 536 -12.11 12.42 9.97
CA GLN A 536 -12.71 11.71 8.85
C GLN A 536 -14.27 11.80 8.84
N PRO A 537 -14.99 11.50 9.94
CA PRO A 537 -16.43 11.72 9.98
C PRO A 537 -16.83 13.17 9.71
N ILE A 538 -16.06 14.14 10.23
CA ILE A 538 -16.34 15.56 9.99
C ILE A 538 -16.21 15.88 8.49
N MET A 539 -15.19 15.37 7.81
CA MET A 539 -15.01 15.54 6.38
C MET A 539 -16.11 14.87 5.57
N MET A 540 -16.57 13.66 5.94
CA MET A 540 -17.69 12.99 5.28
C MET A 540 -18.99 13.76 5.44
N MET A 541 -19.24 14.36 6.60
CA MET A 541 -20.47 15.08 6.89
C MET A 541 -20.50 16.50 6.31
N ARG A 542 -19.37 17.18 6.22
CA ARG A 542 -19.32 18.63 5.94
C ARG A 542 -18.62 19.04 4.65
N SER A 543 -17.76 18.19 4.10
CA SER A 543 -16.98 18.56 2.93
C SER A 543 -17.86 18.73 1.67
N PRO A 544 -17.64 19.78 0.88
CA PRO A 544 -18.22 19.92 -0.45
C PRO A 544 -17.94 18.72 -1.39
N VAL A 545 -16.85 17.99 -1.14
CA VAL A 545 -16.53 16.74 -1.87
C VAL A 545 -17.65 15.72 -1.77
N VAL A 546 -18.38 15.68 -0.66
CA VAL A 546 -19.56 14.81 -0.47
C VAL A 546 -20.85 15.59 -0.77
N ASN A 547 -21.02 16.74 -0.13
CA ASN A 547 -22.30 17.47 -0.13
C ASN A 547 -22.72 17.96 -1.53
N ASP A 548 -21.77 18.45 -2.34
CA ASP A 548 -22.10 18.90 -3.70
C ASP A 548 -22.36 17.73 -4.66
N ARG A 549 -21.80 16.55 -4.35
CA ARG A 549 -21.98 15.37 -5.22
C ARG A 549 -23.29 14.64 -5.02
N VAL A 550 -23.96 14.82 -3.87
CA VAL A 550 -25.28 14.21 -3.61
C VAL A 550 -26.44 15.04 -4.16
N LEU A 551 -26.20 16.28 -4.60
CA LEU A 551 -27.24 17.13 -5.14
C LEU A 551 -27.83 16.57 -6.42
N ALA A 552 -29.14 16.76 -6.60
CA ALA A 552 -29.88 16.47 -7.83
C ALA A 552 -29.50 17.51 -8.91
N ALA A 553 -28.39 17.31 -9.55
CA ALA A 553 -27.87 18.14 -10.62
C ALA A 553 -27.76 17.32 -11.91
N LYS A 554 -27.66 18.00 -13.06
CA LYS A 554 -27.52 17.36 -14.36
C LYS A 554 -26.44 16.26 -14.30
N ASP A 555 -26.75 15.10 -14.81
CA ASP A 555 -25.89 13.91 -14.87
C ASP A 555 -25.51 13.27 -13.50
N SER A 556 -26.05 13.76 -12.37
CA SER A 556 -25.88 13.08 -11.10
C SER A 556 -26.73 11.80 -11.05
N ARG A 557 -26.30 10.82 -10.23
CA ARG A 557 -27.08 9.60 -10.02
C ARG A 557 -28.49 9.92 -9.48
N VAL A 558 -28.58 10.80 -8.49
CA VAL A 558 -29.87 11.19 -7.90
C VAL A 558 -30.81 11.73 -8.98
N GLN A 559 -30.36 12.69 -9.80
CA GLN A 559 -31.21 13.27 -10.85
C GLN A 559 -31.66 12.20 -11.86
N ARG A 560 -30.72 11.39 -12.37
CA ARG A 560 -31.05 10.34 -13.34
C ARG A 560 -32.08 9.33 -12.80
N LEU A 561 -31.96 8.95 -11.51
CA LEU A 561 -32.92 8.02 -10.90
C LEU A 561 -34.29 8.65 -10.73
N LEU A 562 -34.36 9.93 -10.34
CA LEU A 562 -35.62 10.67 -10.23
C LEU A 562 -36.31 10.83 -11.57
N ASP A 563 -35.55 11.01 -12.65
CA ASP A 563 -36.07 11.12 -14.01
C ASP A 563 -36.53 9.75 -14.59
N SER A 564 -35.79 8.68 -14.23
CA SER A 564 -36.04 7.35 -14.80
C SER A 564 -37.16 6.57 -14.12
N TYR A 565 -37.43 6.82 -12.83
CA TYR A 565 -38.38 6.05 -12.03
C TYR A 565 -39.40 6.95 -11.34
N ALA A 566 -40.68 6.73 -11.60
CA ALA A 566 -41.77 7.39 -10.84
C ALA A 566 -41.91 6.78 -9.41
N ASP A 567 -41.58 5.49 -9.25
CA ASP A 567 -41.68 4.76 -7.99
C ASP A 567 -40.48 5.10 -7.07
N ASN A 568 -40.78 5.67 -5.90
CA ASN A 568 -39.81 5.98 -4.87
C ASN A 568 -39.08 4.74 -4.36
N GLY A 569 -39.73 3.58 -4.29
CA GLY A 569 -39.10 2.32 -3.89
C GLY A 569 -37.96 1.93 -4.82
N LYS A 570 -38.14 2.05 -6.13
CA LYS A 570 -37.08 1.79 -7.12
C LYS A 570 -35.91 2.77 -6.99
N VAL A 571 -36.21 4.06 -6.73
CA VAL A 571 -35.14 5.06 -6.49
C VAL A 571 -34.31 4.67 -5.26
N VAL A 572 -34.95 4.26 -4.19
CA VAL A 572 -34.28 3.78 -2.96
C VAL A 572 -33.42 2.56 -3.25
N ASP A 573 -33.97 1.53 -3.89
CA ASP A 573 -33.28 0.29 -4.20
C ASP A 573 -32.02 0.57 -5.06
N GLU A 574 -32.11 1.44 -6.06
CA GLU A 574 -30.99 1.84 -6.91
C GLU A 574 -29.90 2.63 -6.17
N LEU A 575 -30.29 3.49 -5.23
CA LEU A 575 -29.31 4.24 -4.41
C LEU A 575 -28.52 3.30 -3.49
N PHE A 576 -29.18 2.31 -2.88
CA PHE A 576 -28.51 1.30 -2.08
C PHE A 576 -27.56 0.43 -2.92
N LEU A 577 -28.01 -0.10 -4.04
CA LEU A 577 -27.19 -0.89 -4.96
C LEU A 577 -25.97 -0.11 -5.44
N GLY A 578 -26.16 1.13 -5.85
CA GLY A 578 -25.09 1.96 -6.41
C GLY A 578 -24.08 2.50 -5.38
N THR A 579 -24.42 2.46 -4.09
CA THR A 579 -23.58 2.98 -3.01
C THR A 579 -23.00 1.86 -2.14
N LEU A 580 -23.84 0.95 -1.67
CA LEU A 580 -23.47 -0.12 -0.74
C LEU A 580 -23.34 -1.50 -1.41
N SER A 581 -23.74 -1.60 -2.68
CA SER A 581 -23.72 -2.86 -3.46
C SER A 581 -24.64 -3.94 -2.88
N ARG A 582 -25.69 -3.54 -2.17
CA ARG A 582 -26.72 -4.41 -1.58
C ARG A 582 -28.11 -3.80 -1.67
N GLU A 583 -29.11 -4.63 -1.54
CA GLU A 583 -30.49 -4.18 -1.33
C GLU A 583 -30.66 -3.56 0.07
N PRO A 584 -31.61 -2.62 0.24
CA PRO A 584 -31.96 -2.12 1.57
C PRO A 584 -32.65 -3.20 2.39
N LEU A 585 -32.41 -3.19 3.72
CA LEU A 585 -33.22 -3.97 4.65
C LEU A 585 -34.67 -3.45 4.66
N PRO A 586 -35.66 -4.28 5.03
CA PRO A 586 -37.06 -3.84 5.04
C PRO A 586 -37.30 -2.53 5.81
N ALA A 587 -36.66 -2.36 6.96
CA ALA A 587 -36.77 -1.15 7.78
C ALA A 587 -36.07 0.06 7.12
N GLU A 588 -34.91 -0.14 6.54
CA GLU A 588 -34.19 0.90 5.79
C GLU A 588 -35.02 1.37 4.59
N ARG A 589 -35.61 0.43 3.84
CA ARG A 589 -36.43 0.71 2.67
C ARG A 589 -37.69 1.51 3.06
N ALA A 590 -38.38 1.09 4.11
CA ALA A 590 -39.60 1.76 4.57
C ALA A 590 -39.33 3.22 5.00
N LEU A 591 -38.23 3.43 5.77
CA LEU A 591 -37.81 4.76 6.20
C LEU A 591 -37.44 5.65 5.01
N ALA A 592 -36.64 5.14 4.08
CA ALA A 592 -36.17 5.87 2.92
C ALA A 592 -37.34 6.23 1.97
N VAL A 593 -38.24 5.30 1.69
CA VAL A 593 -39.47 5.56 0.87
C VAL A 593 -40.32 6.64 1.51
N SER A 594 -40.52 6.60 2.86
CA SER A 594 -41.24 7.64 3.58
C SER A 594 -40.56 9.01 3.47
N ALA A 595 -39.24 9.08 3.50
CA ALA A 595 -38.52 10.33 3.32
C ALA A 595 -38.72 10.91 1.91
N LEU A 596 -38.63 10.08 0.85
CA LEU A 596 -38.89 10.49 -0.51
C LEU A 596 -40.38 10.88 -0.75
N ALA A 597 -41.30 10.30 -0.02
CA ALA A 597 -42.73 10.66 -0.11
C ALA A 597 -43.00 12.07 0.44
N LYS A 598 -42.23 12.53 1.42
CA LYS A 598 -42.37 13.89 2.01
C LYS A 598 -41.79 14.96 1.07
N SER A 599 -40.59 14.72 0.53
CA SER A 599 -39.90 15.59 -0.44
C SER A 599 -39.03 14.72 -1.34
N ARG A 600 -39.46 14.52 -2.57
CA ARG A 600 -38.86 13.52 -3.45
C ARG A 600 -37.40 13.80 -3.76
N VAL A 601 -37.08 15.04 -4.13
CA VAL A 601 -35.69 15.45 -4.46
C VAL A 601 -34.83 15.48 -3.22
N GLU A 602 -35.27 16.19 -2.20
CA GLU A 602 -34.51 16.33 -0.94
C GLU A 602 -34.34 14.97 -0.23
N GLY A 603 -35.38 14.13 -0.22
CA GLY A 603 -35.34 12.78 0.36
C GLY A 603 -34.31 11.90 -0.34
N ALA A 604 -34.22 11.97 -1.68
CA ALA A 604 -33.22 11.21 -2.44
C ALA A 604 -31.78 11.72 -2.22
N GLN A 605 -31.58 13.05 -2.15
CA GLN A 605 -30.29 13.65 -1.81
C GLN A 605 -29.84 13.29 -0.40
N ASN A 606 -30.74 13.39 0.58
CA ASN A 606 -30.45 13.05 1.97
C ASN A 606 -30.18 11.55 2.13
N LEU A 607 -30.88 10.69 1.41
CA LEU A 607 -30.60 9.25 1.40
C LEU A 607 -29.21 8.98 0.81
N GLN A 608 -28.86 9.55 -0.34
CA GLN A 608 -27.51 9.38 -0.93
C GLN A 608 -26.43 9.85 0.04
N TRP A 609 -26.63 11.00 0.70
CA TRP A 609 -25.72 11.51 1.71
C TRP A 609 -25.59 10.55 2.90
N ALA A 610 -26.70 10.04 3.42
CA ALA A 610 -26.71 9.11 4.54
C ALA A 610 -25.95 7.82 4.19
N LEU A 611 -26.17 7.25 2.99
CA LEU A 611 -25.49 6.03 2.55
C LEU A 611 -23.98 6.21 2.43
N LEU A 612 -23.50 7.37 1.95
CA LEU A 612 -22.06 7.69 1.87
C LEU A 612 -21.43 7.83 3.27
N ASN A 613 -22.20 8.20 4.28
CA ASN A 613 -21.74 8.36 5.66
C ASN A 613 -21.84 7.09 6.51
N LEU A 614 -22.35 5.98 5.97
CA LEU A 614 -22.34 4.70 6.68
C LEU A 614 -20.92 4.12 6.77
N VAL A 615 -20.62 3.49 7.91
CA VAL A 615 -19.36 2.74 8.11
C VAL A 615 -19.16 1.70 7.00
N GLU A 616 -20.25 1.06 6.57
CA GLU A 616 -20.28 0.09 5.47
C GLU A 616 -19.73 0.65 4.14
N PHE A 617 -19.89 1.95 3.88
CA PHE A 617 -19.34 2.59 2.69
C PHE A 617 -17.82 2.82 2.79
N LEU A 618 -17.33 3.16 3.97
CA LEU A 618 -15.94 3.57 4.22
C LEU A 618 -14.95 2.40 4.29
N TYR A 619 -15.47 1.17 4.43
CA TYR A 619 -14.65 -0.01 4.62
C TYR A 619 -14.86 -1.05 3.52
N ASN A 620 -13.80 -1.81 3.24
CA ASN A 620 -13.84 -3.04 2.47
C ASN A 620 -13.84 -4.24 3.43
N PHE A 621 -14.86 -5.12 3.32
CA PHE A 621 -15.12 -6.22 4.24
C PHE A 621 -15.47 -7.53 3.51
#